data_97bd278d456d558f4cdddfbaa7786a76
#
_entry.id   97bd278d456d558f4cdddfbaa7786a76
#
_cell.length_a   1.000
_cell.length_b   1.000
_cell.length_c   1.000
_cell.angle_alpha   90.00
_cell.angle_beta   90.00
_cell.angle_gamma   90.00
#
_symmetry.space_group_name_H-M   'P 1'
#
loop_
_entity.id
_entity.type
_entity.pdbx_description
1 polymer ?
#
loop_
_entity_poly.entity_id
_entity_poly.type
_entity_poly.pdbx_seq_one_letter_code
_entity_poly.pdbx_strand_id
1 'polypeptide(L)'
;MIRISLVIPTHNRAAQLVAALESVVRQDLPRDEWECVVVSNNSTDDTEARFAAFAAAHPGCGLRLVAEEGPGVSYARNRGLREAQAPLVAFIDDDERVNEGFLRAYLEFFETRPGAVVAGGRIVAEYPAGRPAWMSKYVEMPIANPMDFGERVRPFPAGRVPGGGNMAFRRAGLASYGGFDPTLGRVNGELIGGEENDFFERLLLGGETIWYVPGAVMWHIIPPAKLTGAYFRRLSYNVGVSQRLRAEIHRRLPKTFVLEIAKWAATLVL
;
A
#
# COMPACT_ATOMS: atom_id res chain seq x y z
N MET A 1 -13.84 -20.66 -7.93
CA MET A 1 -14.45 -19.51 -7.16
C MET A 1 -13.34 -18.58 -6.71
N ILE A 2 -13.49 -17.27 -6.96
CA ILE A 2 -12.47 -16.28 -6.58
C ILE A 2 -12.35 -16.19 -5.06
N ARG A 3 -11.14 -16.37 -4.52
CA ARG A 3 -10.82 -16.45 -3.10
C ARG A 3 -10.10 -15.20 -2.60
N ILE A 4 -9.32 -14.57 -3.48
CA ILE A 4 -8.58 -13.33 -3.19
C ILE A 4 -8.63 -12.38 -4.39
N SER A 5 -8.94 -11.10 -4.15
CA SER A 5 -8.86 -10.02 -5.13
C SER A 5 -7.61 -9.19 -4.87
N LEU A 6 -6.80 -8.96 -5.89
CA LEU A 6 -5.70 -7.99 -5.85
C LEU A 6 -6.19 -6.66 -6.42
N VAL A 7 -5.96 -5.57 -5.72
CA VAL A 7 -6.33 -4.22 -6.15
C VAL A 7 -5.07 -3.39 -6.43
N ILE A 8 -5.03 -2.74 -7.58
CA ILE A 8 -3.94 -1.84 -7.99
C ILE A 8 -4.53 -0.46 -8.33
N PRO A 9 -4.44 0.54 -7.44
CA PRO A 9 -4.74 1.92 -7.80
C PRO A 9 -3.66 2.47 -8.73
N THR A 10 -4.05 3.22 -9.76
CA THR A 10 -3.11 3.86 -10.70
C THR A 10 -3.61 5.23 -11.16
N HIS A 11 -2.68 6.14 -11.46
CA HIS A 11 -2.96 7.47 -12.02
C HIS A 11 -1.79 7.93 -12.90
N ASN A 12 -2.00 8.00 -14.22
CA ASN A 12 -0.99 8.48 -15.17
C ASN A 12 0.37 7.77 -15.06
N ARG A 13 0.36 6.42 -14.99
CA ARG A 13 1.55 5.58 -14.79
C ARG A 13 1.51 4.30 -15.63
N ALA A 14 1.15 4.44 -16.90
CA ALA A 14 0.95 3.32 -17.80
C ALA A 14 2.12 2.32 -17.85
N ALA A 15 3.36 2.81 -17.90
CA ALA A 15 4.55 1.95 -17.97
C ALA A 15 4.80 1.19 -16.65
N GLN A 16 4.62 1.85 -15.51
CA GLN A 16 4.77 1.25 -14.18
C GLN A 16 3.69 0.18 -13.95
N LEU A 17 2.44 0.50 -14.27
CA LEU A 17 1.33 -0.45 -14.18
C LEU A 17 1.61 -1.73 -14.96
N VAL A 18 2.07 -1.63 -16.23
CA VAL A 18 2.40 -2.81 -17.03
C VAL A 18 3.51 -3.64 -16.36
N ALA A 19 4.56 -2.98 -15.84
CA ALA A 19 5.62 -3.68 -15.12
C ALA A 19 5.14 -4.37 -13.83
N ALA A 20 4.20 -3.76 -13.10
CA ALA A 20 3.55 -4.39 -11.95
C ALA A 20 2.75 -5.63 -12.37
N LEU A 21 1.92 -5.49 -13.42
CA LEU A 21 1.08 -6.56 -13.96
C LEU A 21 1.89 -7.77 -14.43
N GLU A 22 3.09 -7.57 -14.99
CA GLU A 22 4.03 -8.65 -15.35
C GLU A 22 4.37 -9.57 -14.14
N SER A 23 4.41 -9.02 -12.94
CA SER A 23 4.63 -9.83 -11.73
C SER A 23 3.32 -10.49 -11.23
N VAL A 24 2.19 -9.83 -11.46
CA VAL A 24 0.87 -10.32 -11.04
C VAL A 24 0.44 -11.54 -11.86
N VAL A 25 0.65 -11.55 -13.17
CA VAL A 25 0.24 -12.69 -14.00
C VAL A 25 1.06 -13.96 -13.75
N ARG A 26 2.16 -13.86 -12.98
CA ARG A 26 2.98 -15.01 -12.56
C ARG A 26 2.58 -15.60 -11.20
N GLN A 27 1.46 -15.17 -10.62
CA GLN A 27 1.01 -15.76 -9.35
C GLN A 27 0.79 -17.27 -9.49
N ASP A 28 1.24 -18.01 -8.49
CA ASP A 28 1.24 -19.49 -8.46
C ASP A 28 -0.08 -20.11 -7.96
N LEU A 29 -1.16 -19.30 -7.90
CA LEU A 29 -2.52 -19.75 -7.63
C LEU A 29 -3.25 -20.16 -8.93
N PRO A 30 -4.22 -21.11 -8.87
CA PRO A 30 -5.13 -21.38 -9.98
C PRO A 30 -5.81 -20.10 -10.47
N ARG A 31 -5.90 -19.94 -11.80
CA ARG A 31 -6.41 -18.71 -12.44
C ARG A 31 -7.85 -18.35 -12.06
N ASP A 32 -8.66 -19.30 -11.67
CA ASP A 32 -10.05 -19.11 -11.25
C ASP A 32 -10.20 -18.83 -9.73
N GLU A 33 -9.09 -18.82 -8.98
CA GLU A 33 -9.09 -18.51 -7.54
C GLU A 33 -8.77 -17.07 -7.20
N TRP A 34 -8.29 -16.26 -8.14
CA TRP A 34 -7.96 -14.87 -7.92
C TRP A 34 -8.37 -13.97 -9.10
N GLU A 35 -8.50 -12.69 -8.82
CA GLU A 35 -8.68 -11.61 -9.78
C GLU A 35 -7.75 -10.45 -9.49
N CYS A 36 -7.47 -9.63 -10.50
CA CYS A 36 -6.78 -8.34 -10.33
C CYS A 36 -7.68 -7.20 -10.83
N VAL A 37 -8.00 -6.28 -9.93
CA VAL A 37 -8.80 -5.09 -10.19
C VAL A 37 -7.88 -3.89 -10.26
N VAL A 38 -7.61 -3.39 -11.45
CA VAL A 38 -6.91 -2.12 -11.65
C VAL A 38 -7.92 -0.99 -11.56
N VAL A 39 -7.65 -0.01 -10.70
CA VAL A 39 -8.49 1.18 -10.56
C VAL A 39 -7.78 2.36 -11.19
N SER A 40 -8.25 2.77 -12.38
CA SER A 40 -7.78 3.96 -13.09
C SER A 40 -8.39 5.21 -12.46
N ASN A 41 -7.59 5.94 -11.67
CA ASN A 41 -8.07 7.12 -10.96
C ASN A 41 -7.79 8.39 -11.76
N ASN A 42 -8.72 8.80 -12.61
CA ASN A 42 -8.58 9.98 -13.47
C ASN A 42 -7.31 9.95 -14.35
N SER A 43 -6.93 8.80 -14.89
CA SER A 43 -5.81 8.75 -15.84
C SER A 43 -6.16 9.42 -17.14
N THR A 44 -5.23 10.23 -17.66
CA THR A 44 -5.35 10.98 -18.92
C THR A 44 -4.28 10.59 -19.96
N ASP A 45 -3.34 9.73 -19.53
CA ASP A 45 -2.30 9.13 -20.38
C ASP A 45 -2.83 7.84 -21.06
N ASP A 46 -1.94 7.04 -21.63
CA ASP A 46 -2.27 5.78 -22.28
C ASP A 46 -2.48 4.58 -21.32
N THR A 47 -2.67 4.82 -20.00
CA THR A 47 -2.84 3.78 -18.97
C THR A 47 -3.92 2.76 -19.35
N GLU A 48 -5.10 3.22 -19.73
CA GLU A 48 -6.22 2.31 -20.04
C GLU A 48 -5.98 1.51 -21.32
N ALA A 49 -5.41 2.16 -22.36
CA ALA A 49 -5.08 1.49 -23.61
C ALA A 49 -4.00 0.42 -23.42
N ARG A 50 -2.96 0.71 -22.63
CA ARG A 50 -1.92 -0.28 -22.31
C ARG A 50 -2.43 -1.41 -21.44
N PHE A 51 -3.29 -1.11 -20.48
CA PHE A 51 -3.95 -2.17 -19.70
C PHE A 51 -4.77 -3.08 -20.62
N ALA A 52 -5.57 -2.53 -21.51
CA ALA A 52 -6.39 -3.33 -22.43
C ALA A 52 -5.54 -4.24 -23.34
N ALA A 53 -4.43 -3.71 -23.89
CA ALA A 53 -3.48 -4.50 -24.67
C ALA A 53 -2.83 -5.62 -23.82
N PHE A 54 -2.44 -5.31 -22.59
CA PHE A 54 -1.86 -6.28 -21.66
C PHE A 54 -2.85 -7.39 -21.29
N ALA A 55 -4.08 -7.04 -20.96
CA ALA A 55 -5.13 -8.00 -20.61
C ALA A 55 -5.49 -8.91 -21.78
N ALA A 56 -5.53 -8.38 -23.01
CA ALA A 56 -5.74 -9.17 -24.22
C ALA A 56 -4.62 -10.17 -24.49
N ALA A 57 -3.38 -9.84 -24.14
CA ALA A 57 -2.23 -10.74 -24.24
C ALA A 57 -2.19 -11.82 -23.14
N HIS A 58 -2.96 -11.65 -22.06
CA HIS A 58 -2.99 -12.57 -20.92
C HIS A 58 -4.43 -13.07 -20.63
N PRO A 59 -5.08 -13.75 -21.57
CA PRO A 59 -6.45 -14.22 -21.39
C PRO A 59 -6.54 -15.22 -20.23
N GLY A 60 -7.61 -15.13 -19.45
CA GLY A 60 -7.86 -16.01 -18.30
C GLY A 60 -7.13 -15.61 -17.00
N CYS A 61 -6.39 -14.49 -16.97
CA CYS A 61 -5.75 -14.01 -15.75
C CYS A 61 -6.67 -13.18 -14.83
N GLY A 62 -7.98 -13.12 -15.07
CA GLY A 62 -8.92 -12.40 -14.21
C GLY A 62 -8.62 -10.90 -14.08
N LEU A 63 -7.98 -10.30 -15.10
CA LEU A 63 -7.62 -8.87 -15.11
C LEU A 63 -8.84 -8.04 -15.53
N ARG A 64 -9.18 -7.04 -14.74
CA ARG A 64 -10.19 -6.05 -15.11
C ARG A 64 -9.81 -4.65 -14.65
N LEU A 65 -10.23 -3.64 -15.41
CA LEU A 65 -10.01 -2.24 -15.11
C LEU A 65 -11.35 -1.56 -14.82
N VAL A 66 -11.36 -0.70 -13.81
CA VAL A 66 -12.49 0.15 -13.46
C VAL A 66 -12.01 1.59 -13.30
N ALA A 67 -12.83 2.53 -13.71
CA ALA A 67 -12.57 3.95 -13.54
C ALA A 67 -13.06 4.45 -12.17
N GLU A 68 -12.34 5.41 -11.60
CA GLU A 68 -12.74 6.15 -10.40
C GLU A 68 -12.54 7.64 -10.63
N GLU A 69 -13.62 8.41 -10.52
CA GLU A 69 -13.64 9.86 -10.78
C GLU A 69 -13.28 10.70 -9.54
N GLY A 70 -13.48 10.16 -8.34
CA GLY A 70 -13.05 10.83 -7.11
C GLY A 70 -11.53 10.94 -7.06
N PRO A 71 -10.95 12.16 -6.93
CA PRO A 71 -9.51 12.35 -7.03
C PRO A 71 -8.76 11.83 -5.81
N GLY A 72 -7.76 10.97 -6.03
CA GLY A 72 -6.81 10.52 -5.01
C GLY A 72 -6.87 9.04 -4.68
N VAL A 73 -5.78 8.56 -4.07
CA VAL A 73 -5.54 7.14 -3.80
C VAL A 73 -6.58 6.52 -2.87
N SER A 74 -7.15 7.29 -1.93
CA SER A 74 -8.20 6.82 -1.02
C SER A 74 -9.48 6.46 -1.77
N TYR A 75 -9.89 7.30 -2.74
CA TYR A 75 -11.02 7.00 -3.62
C TYR A 75 -10.77 5.73 -4.43
N ALA A 76 -9.56 5.62 -5.04
CA ALA A 76 -9.20 4.46 -5.83
C ALA A 76 -9.17 3.16 -5.00
N ARG A 77 -8.60 3.19 -3.78
CA ARG A 77 -8.60 2.01 -2.88
C ARG A 77 -10.01 1.65 -2.43
N ASN A 78 -10.85 2.63 -2.09
CA ASN A 78 -12.25 2.40 -1.74
C ASN A 78 -13.05 1.83 -2.92
N ARG A 79 -12.78 2.30 -4.15
CA ARG A 79 -13.38 1.71 -5.36
C ARG A 79 -12.95 0.25 -5.49
N GLY A 80 -11.67 -0.05 -5.33
CA GLY A 80 -11.16 -1.42 -5.37
C GLY A 80 -11.81 -2.33 -4.33
N LEU A 81 -12.04 -1.85 -3.09
CA LEU A 81 -12.76 -2.61 -2.06
C LEU A 81 -14.21 -2.92 -2.46
N ARG A 82 -14.88 -1.99 -3.12
CA ARG A 82 -16.27 -2.20 -3.60
C ARG A 82 -16.33 -3.19 -4.76
N GLU A 83 -15.36 -3.10 -5.68
CA GLU A 83 -15.31 -3.92 -6.89
C GLU A 83 -14.79 -5.34 -6.65
N ALA A 84 -14.01 -5.56 -5.60
CA ALA A 84 -13.48 -6.86 -5.25
C ALA A 84 -14.58 -7.90 -5.06
N GLN A 85 -14.48 -9.04 -5.76
CA GLN A 85 -15.49 -10.12 -5.69
C GLN A 85 -15.16 -11.15 -4.60
N ALA A 86 -13.86 -11.26 -4.23
CA ALA A 86 -13.41 -12.22 -3.25
C ALA A 86 -13.70 -11.80 -1.79
N PRO A 87 -13.73 -12.76 -0.86
CA PRO A 87 -13.78 -12.47 0.58
C PRO A 87 -12.49 -11.85 1.14
N LEU A 88 -11.36 -12.05 0.45
CA LEU A 88 -10.06 -11.47 0.80
C LEU A 88 -9.65 -10.44 -0.26
N VAL A 89 -9.07 -9.32 0.18
CA VAL A 89 -8.57 -8.27 -0.71
C VAL A 89 -7.14 -7.92 -0.34
N ALA A 90 -6.23 -8.00 -1.30
CA ALA A 90 -4.86 -7.53 -1.18
C ALA A 90 -4.67 -6.26 -2.02
N PHE A 91 -3.70 -5.42 -1.64
CA PHE A 91 -3.32 -4.20 -2.35
C PHE A 91 -1.84 -4.19 -2.68
N ILE A 92 -1.52 -3.72 -3.87
CA ILE A 92 -0.18 -3.24 -4.26
C ILE A 92 -0.32 -1.89 -4.98
N ASP A 93 0.74 -1.09 -4.98
CA ASP A 93 0.79 0.11 -5.79
C ASP A 93 1.37 -0.18 -7.20
N ASP A 94 1.15 0.71 -8.15
CA ASP A 94 1.53 0.54 -9.55
C ASP A 94 3.05 0.62 -9.83
N ASP A 95 3.86 1.04 -8.85
CA ASP A 95 5.33 1.08 -8.90
C ASP A 95 5.98 -0.09 -8.11
N GLU A 96 5.26 -1.21 -7.96
CA GLU A 96 5.69 -2.34 -7.17
C GLU A 96 5.66 -3.66 -7.95
N ARG A 97 6.47 -4.62 -7.52
CA ARG A 97 6.47 -6.00 -8.01
C ARG A 97 6.26 -6.95 -6.85
N VAL A 98 5.65 -8.09 -7.11
CA VAL A 98 5.39 -9.13 -6.10
C VAL A 98 6.00 -10.47 -6.49
N ASN A 99 6.34 -11.30 -5.49
CA ASN A 99 6.75 -12.68 -5.77
C ASN A 99 5.58 -13.54 -6.24
N GLU A 100 5.88 -14.67 -6.86
CA GLU A 100 4.87 -15.59 -7.39
C GLU A 100 3.94 -16.14 -6.30
N GLY A 101 4.43 -16.32 -5.09
CA GLY A 101 3.66 -16.78 -3.93
C GLY A 101 2.94 -15.69 -3.14
N PHE A 102 2.87 -14.45 -3.63
CA PHE A 102 2.32 -13.30 -2.88
C PHE A 102 0.87 -13.51 -2.45
N LEU A 103 0.00 -13.83 -3.39
CA LEU A 103 -1.42 -14.06 -3.10
C LEU A 103 -1.63 -15.36 -2.29
N ARG A 104 -0.87 -16.40 -2.58
CA ARG A 104 -0.90 -17.66 -1.83
C ARG A 104 -0.55 -17.43 -0.36
N ALA A 105 0.50 -16.67 -0.07
CA ALA A 105 0.92 -16.39 1.30
C ALA A 105 -0.19 -15.73 2.13
N TYR A 106 -0.91 -14.77 1.56
CA TYR A 106 -2.06 -14.16 2.23
C TYR A 106 -3.23 -15.14 2.37
N LEU A 107 -3.52 -15.91 1.33
CA LEU A 107 -4.61 -16.88 1.35
C LEU A 107 -4.41 -17.90 2.48
N GLU A 108 -3.25 -18.57 2.53
CA GLU A 108 -2.88 -19.53 3.57
C GLU A 108 -2.89 -18.89 4.98
N PHE A 109 -2.40 -17.64 5.08
CA PHE A 109 -2.46 -16.92 6.35
C PHE A 109 -3.90 -16.77 6.86
N PHE A 110 -4.80 -16.26 6.02
CA PHE A 110 -6.20 -16.03 6.43
C PHE A 110 -6.99 -17.34 6.62
N GLU A 111 -6.62 -18.43 5.95
CA GLU A 111 -7.19 -19.75 6.18
C GLU A 111 -6.80 -20.34 7.53
N THR A 112 -5.51 -20.21 7.88
CA THR A 112 -5.01 -20.71 9.17
C THR A 112 -5.41 -19.81 10.36
N ARG A 113 -5.89 -18.59 10.09
CA ARG A 113 -6.33 -17.60 11.09
C ARG A 113 -7.67 -16.97 10.72
N PRO A 114 -8.78 -17.70 10.87
CA PRO A 114 -10.10 -17.23 10.43
C PRO A 114 -10.56 -15.95 11.16
N GLY A 115 -10.07 -15.69 12.36
CA GLY A 115 -10.35 -14.46 13.11
C GLY A 115 -9.49 -13.25 12.72
N ALA A 116 -8.45 -13.43 11.89
CA ALA A 116 -7.63 -12.31 11.46
C ALA A 116 -8.37 -11.45 10.42
N VAL A 117 -8.32 -10.13 10.60
CA VAL A 117 -8.94 -9.14 9.71
C VAL A 117 -7.93 -8.50 8.77
N VAL A 118 -6.68 -8.31 9.22
CA VAL A 118 -5.67 -7.52 8.51
C VAL A 118 -4.29 -8.13 8.60
N ALA A 119 -3.56 -8.05 7.48
CA ALA A 119 -2.16 -8.46 7.39
C ALA A 119 -1.38 -7.50 6.46
N GLY A 120 -0.07 -7.49 6.62
CA GLY A 120 0.88 -6.87 5.70
C GLY A 120 2.08 -7.77 5.48
N GLY A 121 2.79 -7.57 4.38
CA GLY A 121 3.91 -8.41 3.99
C GLY A 121 5.28 -7.75 4.12
N ARG A 122 6.28 -8.44 3.60
CA ARG A 122 7.66 -7.96 3.49
C ARG A 122 7.78 -6.93 2.36
N ILE A 123 8.44 -5.82 2.65
CA ILE A 123 8.74 -4.77 1.66
C ILE A 123 10.24 -4.69 1.47
N VAL A 124 10.69 -4.92 0.26
CA VAL A 124 12.10 -4.83 -0.17
C VAL A 124 12.27 -3.58 -1.02
N ALA A 125 13.12 -2.66 -0.59
CA ALA A 125 13.43 -1.48 -1.41
C ALA A 125 14.36 -1.88 -2.56
N GLU A 126 14.01 -1.50 -3.79
CA GLU A 126 14.82 -1.73 -4.98
C GLU A 126 15.23 -0.38 -5.59
N TYR A 127 16.52 -0.25 -5.90
CA TYR A 127 17.13 0.96 -6.40
C TYR A 127 17.79 0.70 -7.77
N PRO A 128 17.04 0.74 -8.90
CA PRO A 128 17.61 0.45 -10.22
C PRO A 128 18.78 1.35 -10.60
N ALA A 129 18.80 2.60 -10.12
CA ALA A 129 19.89 3.56 -10.33
C ALA A 129 20.96 3.54 -9.22
N GLY A 130 20.92 2.55 -8.33
CA GLY A 130 21.78 2.48 -7.14
C GLY A 130 21.24 3.31 -5.97
N ARG A 131 21.55 2.85 -4.75
CA ARG A 131 21.20 3.54 -3.50
C ARG A 131 22.20 4.66 -3.23
N PRO A 132 21.77 5.92 -3.09
CA PRO A 132 22.68 7.04 -2.83
C PRO A 132 23.44 6.89 -1.50
N ALA A 133 24.73 7.23 -1.49
CA ALA A 133 25.56 7.17 -0.28
C ALA A 133 25.09 8.05 0.87
N TRP A 134 24.40 9.16 0.57
CA TRP A 134 23.83 10.06 1.58
C TRP A 134 22.59 9.52 2.28
N MET A 135 21.96 8.47 1.73
CA MET A 135 20.73 7.91 2.26
C MET A 135 21.01 7.02 3.49
N SER A 136 20.83 7.55 4.68
CA SER A 136 20.83 6.76 5.91
C SER A 136 19.55 5.92 6.02
N LYS A 137 19.52 4.94 6.94
CA LYS A 137 18.30 4.15 7.24
C LYS A 137 17.11 5.01 7.67
N TYR A 138 17.35 6.18 8.27
CA TYR A 138 16.30 7.11 8.70
C TYR A 138 15.69 7.86 7.51
N VAL A 139 16.49 8.17 6.51
CA VAL A 139 16.05 8.81 5.26
C VAL A 139 15.35 7.79 4.34
N GLU A 140 15.81 6.56 4.35
CA GLU A 140 15.25 5.45 3.56
C GLU A 140 13.80 5.13 3.96
N MET A 141 13.51 5.13 5.26
CA MET A 141 12.19 4.78 5.78
C MET A 141 11.03 5.58 5.13
N PRO A 142 11.02 6.91 5.10
CA PRO A 142 9.92 7.65 4.46
C PRO A 142 9.90 7.55 2.94
N ILE A 143 11.03 7.22 2.27
CA ILE A 143 11.12 7.13 0.80
C ILE A 143 10.67 5.75 0.31
N ALA A 144 11.22 4.69 0.89
CA ALA A 144 11.10 3.32 0.39
C ALA A 144 10.33 2.38 1.33
N ASN A 145 10.20 2.76 2.60
CA ASN A 145 9.46 2.03 3.64
C ASN A 145 9.83 0.54 3.72
N PRO A 146 11.12 0.15 3.75
CA PRO A 146 11.50 -1.26 3.82
C PRO A 146 10.98 -1.90 5.10
N MET A 147 10.42 -3.11 4.98
CA MET A 147 9.84 -3.86 6.09
C MET A 147 10.28 -5.31 6.02
N ASP A 148 11.12 -5.72 6.96
CA ASP A 148 11.49 -7.11 7.18
C ASP A 148 11.54 -7.38 8.69
N PHE A 149 10.64 -8.23 9.16
CA PHE A 149 10.54 -8.62 10.56
C PHE A 149 10.84 -10.12 10.76
N GLY A 150 11.60 -10.71 9.84
CA GLY A 150 12.05 -12.10 9.87
C GLY A 150 11.11 -13.08 9.15
N GLU A 151 11.38 -14.38 9.29
CA GLU A 151 10.77 -15.44 8.48
C GLU A 151 9.48 -16.02 9.08
N ARG A 152 9.00 -15.50 10.20
CA ARG A 152 7.84 -16.05 10.90
C ARG A 152 6.64 -15.10 10.82
N VAL A 153 5.46 -15.67 10.60
CA VAL A 153 4.19 -14.95 10.80
C VAL A 153 4.09 -14.53 12.27
N ARG A 154 3.86 -13.22 12.49
CA ARG A 154 3.81 -12.62 13.82
C ARG A 154 2.97 -11.32 13.79
N PRO A 155 2.51 -10.80 14.92
CA PRO A 155 2.01 -9.43 14.98
C PRO A 155 3.07 -8.42 14.52
N PHE A 156 2.65 -7.35 13.83
CA PHE A 156 3.54 -6.23 13.54
C PHE A 156 4.14 -5.68 14.84
N PRO A 157 5.41 -5.23 14.83
CA PRO A 157 6.01 -4.58 15.98
C PRO A 157 5.22 -3.34 16.41
N ALA A 158 5.21 -3.05 17.72
CA ALA A 158 4.52 -1.87 18.26
C ALA A 158 4.94 -0.58 17.52
N GLY A 159 3.96 0.23 17.13
CA GLY A 159 4.17 1.47 16.38
C GLY A 159 4.50 1.28 14.90
N ARG A 160 4.42 0.06 14.38
CA ARG A 160 4.60 -0.25 12.96
C ARG A 160 3.28 -0.74 12.37
N VAL A 161 3.01 -0.33 11.13
CA VAL A 161 1.85 -0.77 10.33
C VAL A 161 2.33 -1.11 8.92
N PRO A 162 1.59 -1.89 8.14
CA PRO A 162 1.92 -2.18 6.75
C PRO A 162 2.05 -0.92 5.90
N GLY A 163 2.81 -1.00 4.83
CA GLY A 163 2.76 -0.01 3.75
C GLY A 163 1.52 -0.18 2.89
N GLY A 164 1.04 0.92 2.31
CA GLY A 164 -0.17 0.94 1.48
C GLY A 164 -0.13 0.00 0.27
N GLY A 165 1.08 -0.30 -0.21
CA GLY A 165 1.30 -1.23 -1.32
C GLY A 165 1.55 -2.69 -0.93
N ASN A 166 1.52 -3.04 0.35
CA ASN A 166 1.62 -4.45 0.77
C ASN A 166 0.75 -4.73 1.98
N MET A 167 -0.55 -4.78 1.76
CA MET A 167 -1.56 -5.03 2.79
C MET A 167 -2.68 -5.93 2.25
N ALA A 168 -3.28 -6.71 3.12
CA ALA A 168 -4.43 -7.56 2.79
C ALA A 168 -5.45 -7.59 3.93
N PHE A 169 -6.71 -7.79 3.56
CA PHE A 169 -7.85 -7.70 4.46
C PHE A 169 -8.87 -8.80 4.23
N ARG A 170 -9.54 -9.21 5.30
CA ARG A 170 -10.80 -9.94 5.22
C ARG A 170 -11.95 -8.92 5.11
N ARG A 171 -12.62 -8.84 3.95
CA ARG A 171 -13.64 -7.83 3.66
C ARG A 171 -14.75 -7.75 4.71
N ALA A 172 -15.26 -8.89 5.16
CA ALA A 172 -16.32 -8.93 6.18
C ALA A 172 -15.92 -8.23 7.48
N GLY A 173 -14.62 -8.29 7.86
CA GLY A 173 -14.11 -7.63 9.05
C GLY A 173 -13.98 -6.12 8.93
N LEU A 174 -14.03 -5.56 7.72
CA LEU A 174 -13.87 -4.12 7.50
C LEU A 174 -15.16 -3.30 7.71
N ALA A 175 -16.31 -3.94 7.74
CA ALA A 175 -17.61 -3.26 7.77
C ALA A 175 -17.75 -2.24 8.92
N SER A 176 -17.14 -2.53 10.07
CA SER A 176 -17.20 -1.67 11.27
C SER A 176 -16.18 -0.52 11.25
N TYR A 177 -15.19 -0.56 10.32
CA TYR A 177 -14.09 0.41 10.29
C TYR A 177 -14.20 1.43 9.16
N GLY A 178 -15.17 1.27 8.24
CA GLY A 178 -15.28 2.09 7.05
C GLY A 178 -14.16 1.85 6.05
N GLY A 179 -13.99 2.76 5.11
CA GLY A 179 -12.93 2.72 4.10
C GLY A 179 -11.74 3.63 4.44
N PHE A 180 -10.90 3.88 3.44
CA PHE A 180 -9.84 4.88 3.49
C PHE A 180 -10.45 6.28 3.47
N ASP A 181 -9.99 7.19 4.34
CA ASP A 181 -10.50 8.56 4.42
C ASP A 181 -10.09 9.37 3.19
N PRO A 182 -11.06 9.87 2.38
CA PRO A 182 -10.74 10.64 1.17
C PRO A 182 -10.10 12.02 1.43
N THR A 183 -10.12 12.52 2.66
CA THR A 183 -9.42 13.76 3.03
C THR A 183 -7.92 13.54 3.23
N LEU A 184 -7.49 12.27 3.27
CA LEU A 184 -6.11 11.84 3.36
C LEU A 184 -5.70 11.12 2.07
N GLY A 185 -4.39 11.02 1.85
CA GLY A 185 -3.83 10.34 0.70
C GLY A 185 -3.38 11.28 -0.40
N ARG A 186 -2.64 10.72 -1.35
CA ARG A 186 -2.04 11.48 -2.46
C ARG A 186 -3.09 11.91 -3.48
N VAL A 187 -3.13 13.20 -3.80
CA VAL A 187 -4.00 13.80 -4.81
C VAL A 187 -3.16 14.69 -5.72
N ASN A 188 -3.32 14.57 -7.04
CA ASN A 188 -2.73 15.49 -8.03
C ASN A 188 -1.22 15.77 -7.85
N GLY A 189 -0.44 14.74 -7.50
CA GLY A 189 1.02 14.85 -7.33
C GLY A 189 1.47 15.50 -6.01
N GLU A 190 0.56 15.83 -5.11
CA GLU A 190 0.90 16.17 -3.73
C GLU A 190 1.38 14.94 -2.97
N LEU A 191 2.29 15.15 -2.01
CA LEU A 191 2.87 14.06 -1.21
C LEU A 191 2.17 13.92 0.16
N ILE A 192 0.97 14.46 0.30
CA ILE A 192 0.12 14.24 1.47
C ILE A 192 -0.31 12.77 1.44
N GLY A 193 -0.06 12.05 2.53
CA GLY A 193 -0.39 10.64 2.69
C GLY A 193 -1.08 10.41 4.03
N GLY A 194 -0.99 9.18 4.54
CA GLY A 194 -1.46 8.84 5.88
C GLY A 194 -2.84 8.20 5.91
N GLU A 195 -3.46 7.96 4.75
CA GLU A 195 -4.74 7.26 4.62
C GLU A 195 -4.65 5.82 5.14
N GLU A 196 -3.56 5.11 4.83
CA GLU A 196 -3.30 3.77 5.35
C GLU A 196 -3.02 3.80 6.86
N ASN A 197 -2.24 4.78 7.32
CA ASN A 197 -1.94 4.92 8.75
C ASN A 197 -3.21 5.23 9.57
N ASP A 198 -4.11 6.06 9.04
CA ASP A 198 -5.41 6.33 9.64
C ASP A 198 -6.25 5.05 9.71
N PHE A 199 -6.31 4.33 8.60
CA PHE A 199 -7.09 3.10 8.53
C PHE A 199 -6.58 2.03 9.51
N PHE A 200 -5.26 1.81 9.56
CA PHE A 200 -4.66 0.88 10.53
C PHE A 200 -4.84 1.35 11.97
N GLU A 201 -4.81 2.65 12.24
CA GLU A 201 -5.08 3.17 13.58
C GLU A 201 -6.51 2.85 14.03
N ARG A 202 -7.51 3.00 13.14
CA ARG A 202 -8.91 2.61 13.43
C ARG A 202 -9.06 1.12 13.71
N LEU A 203 -8.38 0.26 12.96
CA LEU A 203 -8.35 -1.19 13.20
C LEU A 203 -7.73 -1.53 14.56
N LEU A 204 -6.58 -0.94 14.90
CA LEU A 204 -5.91 -1.14 16.20
C LEU A 204 -6.76 -0.65 17.38
N LEU A 205 -7.44 0.50 17.24
CA LEU A 205 -8.35 1.02 18.26
C LEU A 205 -9.59 0.13 18.43
N GLY A 206 -10.02 -0.54 17.38
CA GLY A 206 -11.07 -1.56 17.42
C GLY A 206 -10.64 -2.91 17.98
N GLY A 207 -9.38 -3.05 18.37
CA GLY A 207 -8.84 -4.27 18.99
C GLY A 207 -8.27 -5.29 18.01
N GLU A 208 -8.16 -4.93 16.71
CA GLU A 208 -7.58 -5.83 15.71
C GLU A 208 -6.07 -5.99 15.88
N THR A 209 -5.59 -7.18 15.63
CA THR A 209 -4.16 -7.45 15.50
C THR A 209 -3.73 -7.33 14.06
N ILE A 210 -2.76 -6.47 13.76
CA ILE A 210 -2.15 -6.39 12.44
C ILE A 210 -1.05 -7.45 12.35
N TRP A 211 -1.13 -8.34 11.36
CA TRP A 211 -0.22 -9.47 11.21
C TRP A 211 0.82 -9.23 10.13
N TYR A 212 2.06 -9.66 10.37
CA TYR A 212 3.13 -9.70 9.38
C TYR A 212 3.19 -11.09 8.74
N VAL A 213 3.15 -11.13 7.40
CA VAL A 213 3.20 -12.35 6.58
C VAL A 213 4.45 -12.31 5.71
N PRO A 214 5.56 -12.95 6.13
CA PRO A 214 6.86 -12.84 5.44
C PRO A 214 6.86 -13.38 4.02
N GLY A 215 5.99 -14.34 3.70
CA GLY A 215 5.87 -14.93 2.36
C GLY A 215 5.24 -14.01 1.32
N ALA A 216 4.49 -12.99 1.75
CA ALA A 216 3.95 -11.95 0.87
C ALA A 216 5.03 -10.88 0.63
N VAL A 217 5.93 -11.14 -0.34
CA VAL A 217 7.08 -10.26 -0.63
C VAL A 217 6.73 -9.31 -1.76
N MET A 218 6.96 -8.02 -1.50
CA MET A 218 6.83 -6.96 -2.48
C MET A 218 8.14 -6.18 -2.62
N TRP A 219 8.53 -5.84 -3.85
CA TRP A 219 9.64 -4.94 -4.18
C TRP A 219 9.09 -3.58 -4.56
N HIS A 220 9.42 -2.56 -3.75
CA HIS A 220 9.13 -1.16 -4.06
C HIS A 220 10.26 -0.59 -4.90
N ILE A 221 9.96 -0.29 -6.17
CA ILE A 221 10.93 0.20 -7.14
C ILE A 221 11.06 1.71 -6.99
N ILE A 222 12.21 2.18 -6.52
CA ILE A 222 12.44 3.59 -6.23
C ILE A 222 13.10 4.28 -7.44
N PRO A 223 12.37 5.14 -8.17
CA PRO A 223 12.91 5.83 -9.33
C PRO A 223 13.94 6.90 -8.89
N PRO A 224 14.91 7.25 -9.77
CA PRO A 224 15.94 8.25 -9.47
C PRO A 224 15.39 9.60 -8.99
N ALA A 225 14.24 10.01 -9.47
CA ALA A 225 13.58 11.26 -9.07
C ALA A 225 13.23 11.31 -7.57
N LYS A 226 12.97 10.16 -6.94
CA LYS A 226 12.74 10.05 -5.48
C LYS A 226 14.05 10.03 -4.68
N LEU A 227 15.22 9.87 -5.33
CA LEU A 227 16.55 9.71 -4.71
C LEU A 227 17.32 11.03 -4.62
N THR A 228 16.64 12.14 -4.37
CA THR A 228 17.25 13.47 -4.26
C THR A 228 16.96 14.12 -2.91
N GLY A 229 17.92 14.92 -2.41
CA GLY A 229 17.72 15.69 -1.17
C GLY A 229 16.52 16.65 -1.26
N ALA A 230 16.23 17.17 -2.47
CA ALA A 230 15.06 18.04 -2.69
C ALA A 230 13.75 17.25 -2.51
N TYR A 231 13.67 16.05 -3.09
CA TYR A 231 12.50 15.17 -2.90
C TYR A 231 12.32 14.79 -1.43
N PHE A 232 13.41 14.40 -0.74
CA PHE A 232 13.35 14.04 0.67
C PHE A 232 12.82 15.18 1.55
N ARG A 233 13.31 16.44 1.35
CA ARG A 233 12.81 17.60 2.09
C ARG A 233 11.32 17.84 1.84
N ARG A 234 10.88 17.78 0.57
CA ARG A 234 9.47 17.93 0.21
C ARG A 234 8.62 16.83 0.83
N LEU A 235 9.08 15.57 0.77
CA LEU A 235 8.39 14.43 1.37
C LEU A 235 8.26 14.58 2.89
N SER A 236 9.36 14.93 3.58
CA SER A 236 9.37 15.11 5.04
C SER A 236 8.42 16.21 5.50
N TYR A 237 8.36 17.33 4.76
CA TYR A 237 7.38 18.37 5.03
C TYR A 237 5.94 17.86 4.91
N ASN A 238 5.63 17.16 3.82
CA ASN A 238 4.28 16.62 3.61
C ASN A 238 3.91 15.49 4.59
N VAL A 239 4.88 14.72 5.07
CA VAL A 239 4.66 13.77 6.19
C VAL A 239 4.21 14.51 7.44
N GLY A 240 4.85 15.64 7.77
CA GLY A 240 4.43 16.48 8.88
C GLY A 240 3.01 17.05 8.71
N VAL A 241 2.67 17.51 7.50
CA VAL A 241 1.30 17.95 7.17
C VAL A 241 0.29 16.82 7.35
N SER A 242 0.61 15.62 6.85
CA SER A 242 -0.25 14.43 6.98
C SER A 242 -0.48 14.04 8.45
N GLN A 243 0.57 14.08 9.26
CA GLN A 243 0.47 13.80 10.71
C GLN A 243 -0.42 14.84 11.41
N ARG A 244 -0.29 16.10 11.04
CA ARG A 244 -1.14 17.18 11.59
C ARG A 244 -2.61 16.95 11.22
N LEU A 245 -2.92 16.71 9.93
CA LEU A 245 -4.29 16.47 9.47
C LEU A 245 -4.92 15.27 10.20
N ARG A 246 -4.20 14.16 10.34
CA ARG A 246 -4.67 13.01 11.11
C ARG A 246 -4.93 13.36 12.58
N ALA A 247 -4.03 14.15 13.20
CA ALA A 247 -4.21 14.59 14.60
C ALA A 247 -5.44 15.51 14.75
N GLU A 248 -5.76 16.31 13.74
CA GLU A 248 -7.00 17.13 13.69
C GLU A 248 -8.23 16.24 13.59
N ILE A 249 -8.28 15.29 12.65
CA ILE A 249 -9.38 14.33 12.47
C ILE A 249 -9.66 13.59 13.79
N HIS A 250 -8.63 13.11 14.46
CA HIS A 250 -8.76 12.36 15.73
C HIS A 250 -8.80 13.26 16.97
N ARG A 251 -8.87 14.59 16.85
CA ARG A 251 -8.89 15.56 17.97
C ARG A 251 -7.73 15.40 18.95
N ARG A 252 -6.53 15.08 18.43
CA ARG A 252 -5.31 14.79 19.24
C ARG A 252 -4.19 15.81 19.03
N LEU A 253 -4.46 16.95 18.41
CA LEU A 253 -3.45 17.99 18.12
C LEU A 253 -2.55 18.33 19.30
N PRO A 254 -3.05 18.63 20.53
CA PRO A 254 -2.17 19.00 21.63
C PRO A 254 -1.18 17.90 22.01
N LYS A 255 -1.66 16.64 22.06
CA LYS A 255 -0.82 15.47 22.38
C LYS A 255 0.23 15.24 21.28
N THR A 256 -0.17 15.30 20.02
CA THR A 256 0.73 15.13 18.88
C THR A 256 1.81 16.20 18.87
N PHE A 257 1.45 17.47 19.11
CA PHE A 257 2.40 18.58 19.16
C PHE A 257 3.45 18.41 20.26
N VAL A 258 3.05 18.03 21.46
CA VAL A 258 3.97 17.77 22.58
C VAL A 258 4.93 16.61 22.25
N LEU A 259 4.44 15.54 21.64
CA LEU A 259 5.26 14.39 21.25
C LEU A 259 6.28 14.77 20.14
N GLU A 260 5.89 15.58 19.16
CA GLU A 260 6.80 16.02 18.09
C GLU A 260 7.87 16.96 18.63
N ILE A 261 7.55 17.87 19.55
CA ILE A 261 8.55 18.70 20.24
C ILE A 261 9.54 17.83 21.03
N ALA A 262 9.04 16.81 21.75
CA ALA A 262 9.90 15.91 22.50
C ALA A 262 10.86 15.13 21.59
N LYS A 263 10.37 14.62 20.44
CA LYS A 263 11.21 13.97 19.43
C LYS A 263 12.27 14.91 18.87
N TRP A 264 11.88 16.15 18.54
CA TRP A 264 12.81 17.14 18.03
C TRP A 264 13.88 17.48 19.05
N ALA A 265 13.51 17.69 20.33
CA ALA A 265 14.48 17.92 21.41
C ALA A 265 15.45 16.74 21.58
N ALA A 266 14.94 15.50 21.50
CA ALA A 266 15.78 14.29 21.58
C ALA A 266 16.80 14.20 20.44
N THR A 267 16.45 14.64 19.21
CA THR A 267 17.39 14.64 18.07
C THR A 267 18.51 15.66 18.16
N LEU A 268 18.38 16.68 19.04
CA LEU A 268 19.45 17.67 19.29
C LEU A 268 20.47 17.18 20.32
N VAL A 269 20.16 16.10 21.05
CA VAL A 269 21.02 15.55 22.11
C VAL A 269 21.80 14.31 21.60
N LEU A 270 21.39 13.73 20.47
CA LEU A 270 22.03 12.59 19.79
C LEU A 270 22.98 13.03 18.69
#